data_44875ac2a2e26a478a107dbf42835a16
#
_entry.id   44875ac2a2e26a478a107dbf42835a16
#
_cell.length_a   1.000
_cell.length_b   1.000
_cell.length_c   1.000
_cell.angle_alpha   90.00
_cell.angle_beta   90.00
_cell.angle_gamma   90.00
#
_symmetry.space_group_name_H-M   'P 1'
#
loop_
_entity.id
_entity.type
_entity.pdbx_description
1 polymer ?
#
loop_
_entity_poly.entity_id
_entity_poly.type
_entity_poly.pdbx_seq_one_letter_code
_entity_poly.pdbx_strand_id
1 'polypeptide(L)'
;MLIGLICDGNPGIGACELLAAALNRCGAEVTLICSVRPHNKNLGWLPLGPREAAASDLLHSFAAVGVFLEGDLVAILPKLHQQAAALRQRDPVFLFSGPIRPLCGDALNADLLERLNYDLLCLQGDMQANQLQWLLRGTPHEHKPISTIGLWCLPTRPVGHRQNQQPLLVVLDQPHTPPSPLANAVLYERLCNAARNSPSWQIRLQPDGPLSADPSQWPETSICWHHFHDQRPPANVQRGQPEELEWAVAQASACLGLGSDWLLSAVVWGKSTAVLGDYGIRTEFNGPLFFGSGLMHRLADCLPLDQKLPNLPAANPGWLDDLGWAIADGPQRLLRQVERGLA
;
A
#
# COMPACT_ATOMS: atom_id res chain seq x y z
N MET A 1 21.68 16.53 -4.33
CA MET A 1 22.06 15.32 -3.62
C MET A 1 21.67 14.12 -4.45
N LEU A 2 22.59 13.17 -4.68
CA LEU A 2 22.30 11.93 -5.43
C LEU A 2 21.84 10.82 -4.46
N ILE A 3 20.66 10.25 -4.71
CA ILE A 3 20.05 9.22 -3.85
C ILE A 3 19.76 7.96 -4.67
N GLY A 4 20.15 6.79 -4.14
CA GLY A 4 19.74 5.50 -4.67
C GLY A 4 18.49 4.99 -3.93
N LEU A 5 17.55 4.34 -4.62
CA LEU A 5 16.43 3.62 -4.01
C LEU A 5 16.46 2.16 -4.45
N ILE A 6 16.80 1.27 -3.53
CA ILE A 6 16.75 -0.18 -3.74
C ILE A 6 15.32 -0.64 -3.50
N CYS A 7 14.70 -1.25 -4.50
CA CYS A 7 13.37 -1.81 -4.45
C CYS A 7 13.29 -3.10 -5.27
N ASP A 8 12.26 -3.91 -5.00
CA ASP A 8 11.97 -5.11 -5.77
C ASP A 8 10.47 -5.41 -5.74
N GLY A 9 10.02 -6.21 -6.71
CA GLY A 9 8.61 -6.55 -6.86
C GLY A 9 7.72 -5.38 -7.27
N ASN A 10 6.52 -5.70 -7.74
CA ASN A 10 5.62 -4.70 -8.33
C ASN A 10 5.16 -3.62 -7.33
N PRO A 11 4.75 -3.94 -6.07
CA PRO A 11 4.38 -2.89 -5.12
C PRO A 11 5.55 -1.98 -4.76
N GLY A 12 6.75 -2.55 -4.54
CA GLY A 12 7.94 -1.80 -4.13
C GLY A 12 8.45 -0.85 -5.20
N ILE A 13 8.48 -1.28 -6.47
CA ILE A 13 8.92 -0.45 -7.59
C ILE A 13 7.96 0.74 -7.76
N GLY A 14 6.65 0.50 -7.80
CA GLY A 14 5.65 1.56 -7.95
C GLY A 14 5.71 2.60 -6.81
N ALA A 15 5.83 2.15 -5.57
CA ALA A 15 6.00 3.04 -4.43
C ALA A 15 7.29 3.87 -4.53
N CYS A 16 8.42 3.25 -4.92
CA CYS A 16 9.68 3.97 -5.09
C CYS A 16 9.67 4.94 -6.27
N GLU A 17 8.93 4.68 -7.34
CA GLU A 17 8.71 5.65 -8.42
C GLU A 17 8.00 6.92 -7.91
N LEU A 18 6.99 6.77 -7.03
CA LEU A 18 6.30 7.90 -6.41
C LEU A 18 7.23 8.71 -5.51
N LEU A 19 8.00 8.02 -4.66
CA LEU A 19 8.99 8.66 -3.78
C LEU A 19 10.08 9.37 -4.59
N ALA A 20 10.63 8.73 -5.62
CA ALA A 20 11.63 9.30 -6.51
C ALA A 20 11.13 10.58 -7.19
N ALA A 21 9.90 10.54 -7.71
CA ALA A 21 9.28 11.72 -8.30
C ALA A 21 9.10 12.86 -7.29
N ALA A 22 8.75 12.54 -6.04
CA ALA A 22 8.61 13.52 -4.98
C ALA A 22 9.96 14.12 -4.56
N LEU A 23 11.01 13.31 -4.38
CA LEU A 23 12.36 13.74 -4.03
C LEU A 23 12.98 14.57 -5.16
N ASN A 24 12.77 14.20 -6.42
CA ASN A 24 13.25 14.97 -7.58
C ASN A 24 12.63 16.37 -7.61
N ARG A 25 11.34 16.52 -7.27
CA ARG A 25 10.69 17.85 -7.13
C ARG A 25 11.31 18.69 -6.02
N CYS A 26 11.94 18.05 -5.03
CA CYS A 26 12.61 18.71 -3.91
C CYS A 26 14.11 19.00 -4.19
N GLY A 27 14.59 18.75 -5.43
CA GLY A 27 15.96 19.03 -5.84
C GLY A 27 16.98 17.92 -5.61
N ALA A 28 16.54 16.72 -5.24
CA ALA A 28 17.40 15.53 -5.26
C ALA A 28 17.47 14.97 -6.70
N GLU A 29 18.51 14.20 -6.98
CA GLU A 29 18.61 13.35 -8.16
C GLU A 29 18.47 11.88 -7.70
N VAL A 30 17.46 11.18 -8.20
CA VAL A 30 17.12 9.84 -7.70
C VAL A 30 17.29 8.79 -8.79
N THR A 31 17.96 7.69 -8.43
CA THR A 31 18.13 6.50 -9.26
C THR A 31 17.49 5.29 -8.59
N LEU A 32 16.63 4.59 -9.31
CA LEU A 32 16.06 3.32 -8.86
C LEU A 32 17.05 2.19 -9.10
N ILE A 33 17.21 1.30 -8.12
CA ILE A 33 18.10 0.14 -8.16
C ILE A 33 17.22 -1.10 -7.99
N CYS A 34 16.90 -1.76 -9.10
CA CYS A 34 16.02 -2.93 -9.13
C CYS A 34 16.27 -3.79 -10.37
N SER A 35 15.98 -5.08 -10.27
CA SER A 35 16.20 -6.04 -11.36
C SER A 35 15.26 -5.83 -12.56
N VAL A 36 14.06 -5.31 -12.30
CA VAL A 36 13.03 -5.06 -13.31
C VAL A 36 13.00 -3.57 -13.67
N ARG A 37 12.85 -3.26 -14.94
CA ARG A 37 12.82 -1.88 -15.41
C ARG A 37 11.57 -1.15 -14.89
N PRO A 38 11.73 0.05 -14.30
CA PRO A 38 10.62 0.89 -13.86
C PRO A 38 9.68 1.29 -15.00
N HIS A 39 8.42 1.57 -14.67
CA HIS A 39 7.44 2.06 -15.64
C HIS A 39 7.77 3.48 -16.09
N ASN A 40 8.23 4.32 -15.15
CA ASN A 40 8.64 5.69 -15.45
C ASN A 40 10.05 5.74 -16.09
N LYS A 41 10.08 5.83 -17.41
CA LYS A 41 11.32 5.85 -18.22
C LYS A 41 12.21 7.09 -18.00
N ASN A 42 11.70 8.12 -17.32
CA ASN A 42 12.45 9.35 -17.04
C ASN A 42 13.26 9.28 -15.73
N LEU A 43 13.11 8.21 -14.95
CA LEU A 43 13.92 7.99 -13.75
C LEU A 43 15.23 7.28 -14.09
N GLY A 44 16.31 7.67 -13.41
CA GLY A 44 17.55 6.91 -13.42
C GLY A 44 17.29 5.47 -12.98
N TRP A 45 17.93 4.51 -13.62
CA TRP A 45 17.75 3.08 -13.32
C TRP A 45 19.06 2.32 -13.43
N LEU A 46 19.34 1.50 -12.39
CA LEU A 46 20.42 0.53 -12.35
C LEU A 46 19.83 -0.87 -12.27
N PRO A 47 20.12 -1.76 -13.25
CA PRO A 47 19.56 -3.12 -13.31
C PRO A 47 20.30 -4.09 -12.37
N LEU A 48 20.18 -3.89 -11.07
CA LEU A 48 20.79 -4.72 -10.04
C LEU A 48 19.73 -5.27 -9.10
N GLY A 49 19.84 -6.56 -8.76
CA GLY A 49 19.05 -7.14 -7.67
C GLY A 49 19.49 -6.58 -6.30
N PRO A 50 18.63 -6.63 -5.25
CA PRO A 50 18.93 -6.02 -3.95
C PRO A 50 20.23 -6.52 -3.29
N ARG A 51 20.51 -7.83 -3.34
CA ARG A 51 21.75 -8.43 -2.79
C ARG A 51 22.98 -7.99 -3.57
N GLU A 52 22.88 -7.97 -4.89
CA GLU A 52 23.94 -7.53 -5.78
C GLU A 52 24.24 -6.05 -5.58
N ALA A 53 23.21 -5.21 -5.47
CA ALA A 53 23.34 -3.81 -5.15
C ALA A 53 24.08 -3.60 -3.82
N ALA A 54 23.67 -4.28 -2.74
CA ALA A 54 24.30 -4.15 -1.43
C ALA A 54 25.79 -4.52 -1.43
N ALA A 55 26.18 -5.49 -2.27
CA ALA A 55 27.57 -5.92 -2.41
C ALA A 55 28.37 -5.06 -3.41
N SER A 56 27.71 -4.18 -4.17
CA SER A 56 28.34 -3.39 -5.23
C SER A 56 29.07 -2.16 -4.69
N ASP A 57 30.16 -1.79 -5.34
CA ASP A 57 30.87 -0.52 -5.11
C ASP A 57 30.07 0.69 -5.63
N LEU A 58 29.11 0.46 -6.52
CA LEU A 58 28.25 1.50 -7.08
C LEU A 58 27.43 2.27 -6.04
N LEU A 59 27.13 1.65 -4.87
CA LEU A 59 26.41 2.35 -3.81
C LEU A 59 27.18 3.58 -3.31
N HIS A 60 28.50 3.57 -3.35
CA HIS A 60 29.33 4.71 -2.92
C HIS A 60 29.24 5.93 -3.88
N SER A 61 28.61 5.79 -5.04
CA SER A 61 28.30 6.94 -5.90
C SER A 61 27.12 7.78 -5.38
N PHE A 62 26.31 7.23 -4.47
CA PHE A 62 25.18 7.91 -3.85
C PHE A 62 25.57 8.53 -2.51
N ALA A 63 25.01 9.69 -2.20
CA ALA A 63 25.14 10.29 -0.88
C ALA A 63 24.39 9.47 0.19
N ALA A 64 23.23 8.91 -0.17
CA ALA A 64 22.45 8.04 0.67
C ALA A 64 21.68 7.03 -0.16
N VAL A 65 21.30 5.89 0.45
CA VAL A 65 20.55 4.84 -0.23
C VAL A 65 19.33 4.47 0.61
N GLY A 66 18.14 4.61 0.02
CA GLY A 66 16.87 4.10 0.56
C GLY A 66 16.68 2.63 0.19
N VAL A 67 16.21 1.83 1.13
CA VAL A 67 15.92 0.40 0.93
C VAL A 67 14.46 0.14 1.26
N PHE A 68 13.67 -0.09 0.22
CA PHE A 68 12.23 -0.28 0.30
C PHE A 68 11.86 -1.65 -0.26
N LEU A 69 12.05 -2.65 0.59
CA LEU A 69 11.82 -4.07 0.33
C LEU A 69 10.86 -4.64 1.37
N GLU A 70 10.31 -5.80 1.09
CA GLU A 70 9.58 -6.65 2.05
C GLU A 70 10.37 -7.94 2.33
N GLY A 71 10.11 -8.55 3.49
CA GLY A 71 10.69 -9.83 3.90
C GLY A 71 12.15 -9.77 4.34
N ASP A 72 12.76 -10.93 4.54
CA ASP A 72 14.05 -11.14 5.20
C ASP A 72 15.23 -10.32 4.64
N LEU A 73 15.17 -9.94 3.38
CA LEU A 73 16.23 -9.16 2.73
C LEU A 73 16.44 -7.81 3.39
N VAL A 74 15.38 -7.21 3.93
CA VAL A 74 15.44 -5.92 4.64
C VAL A 74 16.41 -6.00 5.81
N ALA A 75 16.29 -7.03 6.64
CA ALA A 75 17.13 -7.19 7.82
C ALA A 75 18.62 -7.50 7.49
N ILE A 76 18.86 -8.18 6.37
CA ILE A 76 20.20 -8.67 5.99
C ILE A 76 21.01 -7.60 5.23
N LEU A 77 20.34 -6.75 4.45
CA LEU A 77 20.99 -5.86 3.49
C LEU A 77 21.98 -4.87 4.12
N PRO A 78 21.72 -4.23 5.29
CA PRO A 78 22.69 -3.36 5.94
C PRO A 78 23.99 -4.09 6.31
N LYS A 79 23.88 -5.32 6.80
CA LYS A 79 25.06 -6.14 7.15
C LYS A 79 25.86 -6.53 5.92
N LEU A 80 25.22 -6.91 4.83
CA LEU A 80 25.89 -7.20 3.56
C LEU A 80 26.65 -5.99 3.05
N HIS A 81 26.02 -4.81 3.10
CA HIS A 81 26.68 -3.57 2.69
C HIS A 81 27.88 -3.22 3.58
N GLN A 82 27.73 -3.29 4.90
CA GLN A 82 28.83 -3.05 5.83
C GLN A 82 30.02 -3.99 5.60
N GLN A 83 29.76 -5.29 5.38
CA GLN A 83 30.81 -6.26 5.06
C GLN A 83 31.52 -5.94 3.74
N ALA A 84 30.74 -5.59 2.71
CA ALA A 84 31.29 -5.23 1.40
C ALA A 84 32.15 -3.94 1.47
N ALA A 85 31.70 -2.95 2.23
CA ALA A 85 32.45 -1.71 2.46
C ALA A 85 33.75 -1.97 3.22
N ALA A 86 33.70 -2.77 4.30
CA ALA A 86 34.89 -3.15 5.10
C ALA A 86 35.94 -3.89 4.26
N LEU A 87 35.53 -4.83 3.41
CA LEU A 87 36.42 -5.53 2.47
C LEU A 87 37.16 -4.59 1.52
N ARG A 88 36.55 -3.44 1.20
CA ARG A 88 37.11 -2.41 0.32
C ARG A 88 37.78 -1.26 1.07
N GLN A 89 37.85 -1.37 2.41
CA GLN A 89 38.41 -0.32 3.28
C GLN A 89 37.72 1.04 3.07
N ARG A 90 36.39 1.04 2.96
CA ARG A 90 35.55 2.23 2.83
C ARG A 90 34.54 2.28 3.97
N ASP A 91 34.07 3.49 4.29
CA ASP A 91 32.93 3.68 5.18
C ASP A 91 31.64 3.25 4.47
N PRO A 92 30.69 2.63 5.18
CA PRO A 92 29.40 2.28 4.60
C PRO A 92 28.61 3.55 4.24
N VAL A 93 27.84 3.47 3.16
CA VAL A 93 26.93 4.54 2.74
C VAL A 93 25.78 4.66 3.75
N PHE A 94 25.29 5.87 3.97
CA PHE A 94 24.12 6.14 4.80
C PHE A 94 22.87 5.44 4.25
N LEU A 95 22.28 4.56 5.05
CA LEU A 95 21.12 3.77 4.66
C LEU A 95 19.85 4.22 5.39
N PHE A 96 18.77 4.44 4.65
CA PHE A 96 17.46 4.68 5.23
C PHE A 96 16.41 3.69 4.71
N SER A 97 15.36 3.44 5.48
CA SER A 97 14.34 2.47 5.13
C SER A 97 13.02 2.76 5.82
N GLY A 98 11.93 2.19 5.31
CA GLY A 98 10.60 2.30 5.90
C GLY A 98 9.58 1.37 5.24
N PRO A 99 8.39 1.20 5.83
CA PRO A 99 7.32 0.41 5.24
C PRO A 99 6.92 0.92 3.87
N ILE A 100 6.77 0.01 2.90
CA ILE A 100 6.35 0.38 1.52
C ILE A 100 4.84 0.46 1.34
N ARG A 101 4.09 0.10 2.36
CA ARG A 101 2.62 0.19 2.40
C ARG A 101 2.15 0.56 3.81
N PRO A 102 0.91 1.03 3.97
CA PRO A 102 0.34 1.29 5.28
C PRO A 102 0.24 -0.02 6.08
N LEU A 103 0.92 -0.08 7.21
CA LEU A 103 0.91 -1.21 8.14
C LEU A 103 0.51 -0.73 9.54
N CYS A 104 -0.06 -1.63 10.33
CA CYS A 104 -0.39 -1.40 11.74
C CYS A 104 -0.22 -2.66 12.57
N GLY A 105 -0.24 -2.52 13.90
CA GLY A 105 -0.21 -3.65 14.84
C GLY A 105 1.04 -4.53 14.68
N ASP A 106 0.86 -5.85 14.78
CA ASP A 106 1.97 -6.80 14.75
C ASP A 106 2.71 -6.85 13.42
N ALA A 107 2.01 -6.63 12.30
CA ALA A 107 2.65 -6.55 10.98
C ALA A 107 3.61 -5.36 10.90
N LEU A 108 3.22 -4.21 11.44
CA LEU A 108 4.09 -3.04 11.54
C LEU A 108 5.27 -3.30 12.48
N ASN A 109 5.03 -3.92 13.64
CA ASN A 109 6.08 -4.27 14.60
C ASN A 109 7.14 -5.16 13.96
N ALA A 110 6.73 -6.21 13.26
CA ALA A 110 7.64 -7.12 12.57
C ALA A 110 8.47 -6.38 11.51
N ASP A 111 7.83 -5.60 10.66
CA ASP A 111 8.49 -4.83 9.60
C ASP A 111 9.49 -3.81 10.17
N LEU A 112 9.15 -3.10 11.25
CA LEU A 112 10.02 -2.12 11.89
C LEU A 112 11.23 -2.75 12.57
N LEU A 113 11.07 -3.92 13.22
CA LEU A 113 12.17 -4.64 13.86
C LEU A 113 13.23 -5.09 12.85
N GLU A 114 12.83 -5.49 11.65
CA GLU A 114 13.74 -5.84 10.57
C GLU A 114 14.59 -4.65 10.08
N ARG A 115 14.09 -3.42 10.30
CA ARG A 115 14.73 -2.17 9.82
C ARG A 115 15.61 -1.48 10.87
N LEU A 116 15.80 -2.02 12.06
CA LEU A 116 16.55 -1.35 13.13
C LEU A 116 18.05 -1.12 12.81
N ASN A 117 18.61 -1.85 11.86
CA ASN A 117 20.02 -1.70 11.46
C ASN A 117 20.26 -0.59 10.41
N TYR A 118 19.22 0.12 9.95
CA TYR A 118 19.35 1.28 9.07
C TYR A 118 19.69 2.53 9.86
N ASP A 119 20.31 3.52 9.24
CA ASP A 119 20.71 4.77 9.92
C ASP A 119 19.50 5.64 10.23
N LEU A 120 18.48 5.65 9.35
CA LEU A 120 17.26 6.42 9.49
C LEU A 120 16.03 5.56 9.14
N LEU A 121 14.98 5.65 9.97
CA LEU A 121 13.68 5.03 9.68
C LEU A 121 12.69 6.07 9.13
N CYS A 122 12.11 5.74 7.98
CA CYS A 122 11.09 6.55 7.31
C CYS A 122 9.71 6.01 7.63
N LEU A 123 8.92 6.77 8.37
CA LEU A 123 7.57 6.40 8.80
C LEU A 123 6.53 7.22 8.05
N GLN A 124 5.33 6.70 7.93
CA GLN A 124 4.28 7.39 7.19
C GLN A 124 3.65 8.50 8.01
N GLY A 125 3.27 8.25 9.25
CA GLY A 125 2.60 9.22 10.11
C GLY A 125 2.84 8.98 11.60
N ASP A 126 2.11 9.74 12.41
CA ASP A 126 2.28 9.71 13.87
C ASP A 126 1.83 8.38 14.47
N MET A 127 0.86 7.69 13.86
CA MET A 127 0.47 6.35 14.30
C MET A 127 1.67 5.38 14.29
N GLN A 128 2.43 5.35 13.21
CA GLN A 128 3.62 4.49 13.10
C GLN A 128 4.75 4.98 14.02
N ALA A 129 4.94 6.29 14.14
CA ALA A 129 5.96 6.89 15.00
C ALA A 129 5.70 6.57 16.49
N ASN A 130 4.48 6.71 16.95
CA ASN A 130 4.08 6.37 18.31
C ASN A 130 4.24 4.88 18.61
N GLN A 131 3.85 4.02 17.65
CA GLN A 131 4.00 2.57 17.80
C GLN A 131 5.48 2.17 17.87
N LEU A 132 6.35 2.75 17.04
CA LEU A 132 7.79 2.53 17.09
C LEU A 132 8.40 2.98 18.42
N GLN A 133 8.06 4.19 18.89
CA GLN A 133 8.54 4.69 20.17
C GLN A 133 8.14 3.79 21.34
N TRP A 134 6.92 3.29 21.33
CA TRP A 134 6.46 2.32 22.32
C TRP A 134 7.24 1.01 22.25
N LEU A 135 7.46 0.49 21.03
CA LEU A 135 8.18 -0.76 20.78
C LEU A 135 9.65 -0.69 21.25
N LEU A 136 10.29 0.46 21.08
CA LEU A 136 11.72 0.64 21.34
C LEU A 136 12.03 1.14 22.75
N ARG A 137 11.01 1.47 23.55
CA ARG A 137 11.18 2.02 24.89
C ARG A 137 12.00 1.06 25.78
N GLY A 138 13.07 1.59 26.40
CA GLY A 138 13.97 0.82 27.25
C GLY A 138 14.90 -0.16 26.51
N THR A 139 14.93 -0.10 25.18
CA THR A 139 15.87 -0.88 24.36
C THR A 139 17.09 -0.02 23.94
N PRO A 140 18.19 -0.63 23.49
CA PRO A 140 19.33 0.11 22.93
C PRO A 140 18.98 1.00 21.71
N HIS A 141 17.80 0.77 21.09
CA HIS A 141 17.33 1.49 19.91
C HIS A 141 16.33 2.61 20.25
N GLU A 142 16.11 2.97 21.52
CA GLU A 142 15.13 3.96 21.96
C GLU A 142 15.29 5.32 21.27
N HIS A 143 16.50 5.71 20.95
CA HIS A 143 16.81 6.99 20.28
C HIS A 143 17.05 6.86 18.77
N LYS A 144 16.49 5.82 18.14
CA LYS A 144 16.63 5.59 16.71
C LYS A 144 16.17 6.81 15.92
N PRO A 145 16.98 7.34 14.98
CA PRO A 145 16.55 8.43 14.11
C PRO A 145 15.31 8.04 13.27
N ILE A 146 14.30 8.88 13.29
CA ILE A 146 13.07 8.70 12.52
C ILE A 146 12.73 9.95 11.72
N SER A 147 12.04 9.76 10.59
CA SER A 147 11.43 10.83 9.81
C SER A 147 10.03 10.43 9.38
N THR A 148 9.02 11.23 9.73
CA THR A 148 7.67 11.04 9.19
C THR A 148 7.58 11.71 7.83
N ILE A 149 7.32 10.91 6.79
CA ILE A 149 7.39 11.34 5.40
C ILE A 149 6.06 11.27 4.64
N GLY A 150 4.98 10.99 5.35
CA GLY A 150 3.63 10.94 4.80
C GLY A 150 3.29 9.62 4.13
N LEU A 151 2.09 9.54 3.58
CA LEU A 151 1.60 8.39 2.80
C LEU A 151 2.16 8.42 1.36
N TRP A 152 3.46 8.43 1.24
CA TRP A 152 4.18 8.57 -0.02
C TRP A 152 3.99 7.40 -1.00
N CYS A 153 3.60 6.23 -0.47
CA CYS A 153 3.40 5.02 -1.26
C CYS A 153 2.02 4.95 -1.95
N LEU A 154 1.10 5.85 -1.61
CA LEU A 154 -0.21 5.86 -2.27
C LEU A 154 -0.14 6.50 -3.64
N PRO A 155 -0.69 5.86 -4.68
CA PRO A 155 -0.71 6.42 -6.01
C PRO A 155 -1.51 7.72 -6.05
N THR A 156 -1.04 8.67 -6.85
CA THR A 156 -1.83 9.87 -7.15
C THR A 156 -3.01 9.47 -8.03
N ARG A 157 -4.15 10.14 -7.81
CA ARG A 157 -5.35 9.87 -8.61
C ARG A 157 -5.04 9.95 -10.10
N PRO A 158 -5.36 8.91 -10.89
CA PRO A 158 -5.14 8.93 -12.33
C PRO A 158 -5.83 10.10 -13.02
N VAL A 159 -5.14 10.71 -13.98
CA VAL A 159 -5.69 11.79 -14.81
C VAL A 159 -6.50 11.17 -15.96
N GLY A 160 -7.64 11.75 -16.32
CA GLY A 160 -8.45 11.28 -17.45
C GLY A 160 -9.78 10.61 -17.06
N HIS A 161 -10.28 10.93 -15.93
CA HIS A 161 -11.52 10.41 -15.36
C HIS A 161 -12.74 10.80 -16.21
N ARG A 162 -13.31 9.87 -16.95
CA ARG A 162 -14.69 10.01 -17.43
C ARG A 162 -15.64 9.59 -16.30
N GLN A 163 -16.50 10.50 -15.86
CA GLN A 163 -17.64 10.10 -15.03
C GLN A 163 -18.43 9.06 -15.80
N ASN A 164 -18.53 7.85 -15.25
CA ASN A 164 -19.42 6.84 -15.79
C ASN A 164 -20.86 7.38 -15.78
N GLN A 165 -21.61 7.10 -16.83
CA GLN A 165 -23.03 7.48 -16.89
C GLN A 165 -23.86 6.78 -15.80
N GLN A 166 -23.40 5.61 -15.35
CA GLN A 166 -23.99 4.85 -14.24
C GLN A 166 -23.04 4.81 -13.05
N PRO A 167 -23.55 4.91 -11.81
CA PRO A 167 -22.73 4.78 -10.63
C PRO A 167 -22.12 3.38 -10.54
N LEU A 168 -20.83 3.32 -10.21
CA LEU A 168 -20.05 2.09 -10.12
C LEU A 168 -19.68 1.83 -8.66
N LEU A 169 -20.09 0.67 -8.15
CA LEU A 169 -19.58 0.11 -6.91
C LEU A 169 -18.44 -0.86 -7.23
N VAL A 170 -17.26 -0.58 -6.72
CA VAL A 170 -16.14 -1.52 -6.74
C VAL A 170 -16.07 -2.27 -5.43
N VAL A 171 -16.15 -3.58 -5.48
CA VAL A 171 -15.96 -4.47 -4.34
C VAL A 171 -14.60 -5.13 -4.47
N LEU A 172 -13.69 -4.79 -3.56
CA LEU A 172 -12.31 -5.31 -3.54
C LEU A 172 -12.32 -6.74 -3.02
N ASP A 173 -11.95 -7.68 -3.88
CA ASP A 173 -11.88 -9.10 -3.58
C ASP A 173 -10.44 -9.48 -3.20
N GLN A 174 -10.21 -9.58 -1.89
CA GLN A 174 -8.95 -10.04 -1.35
C GLN A 174 -8.99 -11.57 -1.24
N PRO A 175 -8.14 -12.33 -1.98
CA PRO A 175 -8.08 -13.77 -1.87
C PRO A 175 -7.92 -14.22 -0.41
N HIS A 176 -8.64 -15.28 -0.03
CA HIS A 176 -8.69 -15.80 1.34
C HIS A 176 -9.32 -14.87 2.39
N THR A 177 -10.04 -13.85 1.96
CA THR A 177 -10.66 -12.87 2.84
C THR A 177 -12.13 -12.60 2.45
N PRO A 178 -13.10 -13.08 3.24
CA PRO A 178 -12.97 -13.88 4.47
C PRO A 178 -12.42 -15.30 4.20
N PRO A 179 -11.80 -15.96 5.21
CA PRO A 179 -11.07 -17.24 5.00
C PRO A 179 -11.99 -18.45 4.84
N SER A 180 -13.28 -18.27 4.74
CA SER A 180 -14.30 -19.33 4.62
C SER A 180 -14.98 -19.27 3.25
N PRO A 181 -14.97 -20.36 2.46
CA PRO A 181 -15.73 -20.42 1.21
C PRO A 181 -17.22 -20.09 1.39
N LEU A 182 -17.83 -20.58 2.48
CA LEU A 182 -19.23 -20.29 2.81
C LEU A 182 -19.45 -18.80 3.06
N ALA A 183 -18.56 -18.13 3.78
CA ALA A 183 -18.67 -16.69 4.03
C ALA A 183 -18.55 -15.88 2.73
N ASN A 184 -17.67 -16.28 1.81
CA ASN A 184 -17.54 -15.68 0.49
C ASN A 184 -18.78 -15.92 -0.38
N ALA A 185 -19.34 -17.13 -0.35
CA ALA A 185 -20.60 -17.44 -1.04
C ALA A 185 -21.75 -16.56 -0.54
N VAL A 186 -21.88 -16.40 0.78
CA VAL A 186 -22.90 -15.53 1.39
C VAL A 186 -22.69 -14.07 1.03
N LEU A 187 -21.44 -13.59 1.02
CA LEU A 187 -21.10 -12.22 0.60
C LEU A 187 -21.49 -12.01 -0.86
N TYR A 188 -21.10 -12.94 -1.74
CA TYR A 188 -21.45 -12.88 -3.16
C TYR A 188 -22.97 -12.86 -3.36
N GLU A 189 -23.72 -13.75 -2.71
CA GLU A 189 -25.19 -13.78 -2.80
C GLU A 189 -25.82 -12.45 -2.35
N ARG A 190 -25.35 -11.86 -1.25
CA ARG A 190 -25.83 -10.55 -0.78
C ARG A 190 -25.54 -9.44 -1.78
N LEU A 191 -24.36 -9.45 -2.42
CA LEU A 191 -24.01 -8.49 -3.48
C LEU A 191 -24.91 -8.67 -4.71
N CYS A 192 -25.20 -9.90 -5.12
CA CYS A 192 -26.14 -10.20 -6.20
C CYS A 192 -27.57 -9.70 -5.88
N ASN A 193 -28.02 -9.87 -4.64
CA ASN A 193 -29.32 -9.36 -4.20
C ASN A 193 -29.34 -7.83 -4.18
N ALA A 194 -28.25 -7.19 -3.73
CA ALA A 194 -28.10 -5.74 -3.79
C ALA A 194 -28.16 -5.22 -5.25
N ALA A 195 -27.49 -5.91 -6.17
CA ALA A 195 -27.50 -5.59 -7.60
C ALA A 195 -28.92 -5.66 -8.20
N ARG A 196 -29.67 -6.71 -7.88
CA ARG A 196 -31.08 -6.86 -8.35
C ARG A 196 -31.98 -5.76 -7.81
N ASN A 197 -31.74 -5.31 -6.57
CA ASN A 197 -32.52 -4.26 -5.91
C ASN A 197 -32.07 -2.84 -6.27
N SER A 198 -30.93 -2.66 -6.91
CA SER A 198 -30.37 -1.37 -7.34
C SER A 198 -29.89 -1.43 -8.79
N PRO A 199 -30.83 -1.59 -9.78
CA PRO A 199 -30.47 -1.82 -11.18
C PRO A 199 -29.78 -0.63 -11.85
N SER A 200 -29.85 0.56 -11.25
CA SER A 200 -29.12 1.76 -11.70
C SER A 200 -27.61 1.69 -11.40
N TRP A 201 -27.18 0.81 -10.49
CA TRP A 201 -25.78 0.64 -10.13
C TRP A 201 -25.15 -0.50 -10.91
N GLN A 202 -23.90 -0.30 -11.30
CA GLN A 202 -23.00 -1.39 -11.71
C GLN A 202 -22.19 -1.83 -10.49
N ILE A 203 -22.05 -3.15 -10.29
CA ILE A 203 -21.16 -3.72 -9.28
C ILE A 203 -20.00 -4.39 -10.00
N ARG A 204 -18.78 -4.01 -9.66
CA ARG A 204 -17.57 -4.62 -10.15
C ARG A 204 -16.87 -5.37 -9.02
N LEU A 205 -16.75 -6.67 -9.14
CA LEU A 205 -15.94 -7.51 -8.27
C LEU A 205 -14.50 -7.41 -8.76
N GLN A 206 -13.67 -6.71 -8.02
CA GLN A 206 -12.32 -6.38 -8.45
C GLN A 206 -11.30 -7.16 -7.63
N PRO A 207 -10.55 -8.10 -8.25
CA PRO A 207 -9.46 -8.79 -7.57
C PRO A 207 -8.42 -7.80 -7.03
N ASP A 208 -8.06 -7.98 -5.75
CA ASP A 208 -7.01 -7.24 -5.05
C ASP A 208 -5.84 -8.18 -4.77
N GLY A 209 -4.96 -8.28 -5.74
CA GLY A 209 -3.80 -9.14 -5.72
C GLY A 209 -3.69 -10.04 -6.96
N PRO A 210 -2.57 -10.73 -7.09
CA PRO A 210 -2.34 -11.63 -8.21
C PRO A 210 -3.29 -12.83 -8.13
N LEU A 211 -4.09 -13.00 -9.17
CA LEU A 211 -4.86 -14.22 -9.41
C LEU A 211 -4.28 -14.95 -10.61
N SER A 212 -4.43 -16.27 -10.63
CA SER A 212 -4.10 -17.05 -11.80
C SER A 212 -4.85 -16.52 -13.03
N ALA A 213 -4.19 -16.53 -14.20
CA ALA A 213 -4.84 -16.23 -15.47
C ALA A 213 -5.98 -17.24 -15.77
N ASP A 214 -5.90 -18.43 -15.19
CA ASP A 214 -6.94 -19.45 -15.27
C ASP A 214 -7.92 -19.31 -14.08
N PRO A 215 -9.18 -18.89 -14.32
CA PRO A 215 -10.17 -18.75 -13.26
C PRO A 215 -10.51 -20.04 -12.52
N SER A 216 -10.27 -21.21 -13.12
CA SER A 216 -10.49 -22.49 -12.47
C SER A 216 -9.54 -22.77 -11.30
N GLN A 217 -8.40 -22.05 -11.26
CA GLN A 217 -7.39 -22.14 -10.20
C GLN A 217 -7.62 -21.10 -9.09
N TRP A 218 -8.66 -20.28 -9.18
CA TRP A 218 -8.94 -19.29 -8.15
C TRP A 218 -9.44 -19.98 -6.89
N PRO A 219 -9.11 -19.45 -5.71
CA PRO A 219 -9.57 -20.04 -4.47
C PRO A 219 -11.08 -19.83 -4.29
N GLU A 220 -11.77 -20.83 -3.76
CA GLU A 220 -13.19 -20.72 -3.36
C GLU A 220 -13.45 -19.64 -2.30
N THR A 221 -12.38 -19.15 -1.69
CA THR A 221 -12.36 -18.01 -0.77
C THR A 221 -12.25 -16.65 -1.49
N SER A 222 -12.63 -16.57 -2.76
CA SER A 222 -12.74 -15.35 -3.57
C SER A 222 -14.18 -15.18 -4.05
N ILE A 223 -14.73 -13.98 -3.93
CA ILE A 223 -16.05 -13.67 -4.48
C ILE A 223 -16.06 -13.71 -6.01
N CYS A 224 -14.93 -13.44 -6.65
CA CYS A 224 -14.76 -13.56 -8.09
C CYS A 224 -14.86 -15.02 -8.56
N TRP A 225 -14.42 -15.98 -7.74
CA TRP A 225 -14.58 -17.39 -8.03
C TRP A 225 -16.06 -17.79 -8.04
N HIS A 226 -16.84 -17.35 -7.04
CA HIS A 226 -18.28 -17.59 -6.98
C HIS A 226 -19.02 -17.00 -8.18
N HIS A 227 -18.62 -15.77 -8.60
CA HIS A 227 -19.19 -15.16 -9.80
C HIS A 227 -18.88 -15.95 -11.07
N PHE A 228 -17.67 -16.48 -11.20
CA PHE A 228 -17.28 -17.29 -12.35
C PHE A 228 -18.10 -18.60 -12.49
N HIS A 229 -18.46 -19.20 -11.35
CA HIS A 229 -19.24 -20.44 -11.31
C HIS A 229 -20.76 -20.23 -11.25
N ASP A 230 -21.22 -18.98 -11.11
CA ASP A 230 -22.67 -18.67 -11.16
C ASP A 230 -23.19 -18.77 -12.59
N GLN A 231 -24.19 -19.63 -12.80
CA GLN A 231 -24.82 -19.81 -14.12
C GLN A 231 -25.77 -18.66 -14.51
N ARG A 232 -26.18 -17.82 -13.54
CA ARG A 232 -27.14 -16.75 -13.74
C ARG A 232 -26.81 -15.50 -12.92
N PRO A 233 -25.61 -14.94 -13.10
CA PRO A 233 -25.25 -13.72 -12.40
C PRO A 233 -26.15 -12.56 -12.84
N PRO A 234 -26.45 -11.59 -11.95
CA PRO A 234 -27.15 -10.38 -12.35
C PRO A 234 -26.37 -9.63 -13.44
N ALA A 235 -27.10 -9.10 -14.45
CA ALA A 235 -26.46 -8.43 -15.61
C ALA A 235 -25.63 -7.19 -15.24
N ASN A 236 -25.93 -6.58 -14.08
CA ASN A 236 -25.19 -5.43 -13.54
C ASN A 236 -24.10 -5.81 -12.54
N VAL A 237 -23.72 -7.09 -12.45
CA VAL A 237 -22.54 -7.55 -11.70
C VAL A 237 -21.50 -8.02 -12.71
N GLN A 238 -20.31 -7.48 -12.61
CA GLN A 238 -19.20 -7.79 -13.52
C GLN A 238 -17.93 -8.08 -12.71
N ARG A 239 -17.06 -8.90 -13.27
CA ARG A 239 -15.75 -9.17 -12.74
C ARG A 239 -14.70 -8.28 -13.42
N GLY A 240 -13.80 -7.70 -12.64
CA GLY A 240 -12.62 -7.00 -13.12
C GLY A 240 -11.43 -7.93 -13.36
N GLN A 241 -10.40 -7.39 -13.99
CA GLN A 241 -9.08 -8.03 -14.09
C GLN A 241 -8.12 -7.40 -13.06
N PRO A 242 -7.16 -8.16 -12.52
CA PRO A 242 -6.20 -7.62 -11.54
C PRO A 242 -5.48 -6.36 -12.02
N GLU A 243 -5.10 -6.31 -13.30
CA GLU A 243 -4.38 -5.20 -13.93
C GLU A 243 -5.21 -3.91 -14.02
N GLU A 244 -6.53 -4.02 -13.86
CA GLU A 244 -7.45 -2.89 -13.94
C GLU A 244 -7.78 -2.28 -12.57
N LEU A 245 -7.16 -2.76 -11.49
CA LEU A 245 -7.50 -2.41 -10.11
C LEU A 245 -7.43 -0.90 -9.85
N GLU A 246 -6.32 -0.25 -10.19
CA GLU A 246 -6.16 1.20 -10.04
C GLU A 246 -7.22 1.97 -10.84
N TRP A 247 -7.44 1.57 -12.07
CA TRP A 247 -8.45 2.18 -12.94
C TRP A 247 -9.86 1.98 -12.38
N ALA A 248 -10.19 0.78 -11.91
CA ALA A 248 -11.49 0.46 -11.33
C ALA A 248 -11.80 1.34 -10.11
N VAL A 249 -10.86 1.45 -9.16
CA VAL A 249 -10.99 2.31 -7.98
C VAL A 249 -11.11 3.77 -8.39
N ALA A 250 -10.35 4.20 -9.39
CA ALA A 250 -10.40 5.57 -9.89
C ALA A 250 -11.77 5.91 -10.52
N GLN A 251 -12.42 4.97 -11.21
CA GLN A 251 -13.75 5.13 -11.82
C GLN A 251 -14.90 4.95 -10.83
N ALA A 252 -14.65 4.35 -9.68
CA ALA A 252 -15.69 4.04 -8.70
C ALA A 252 -16.44 5.28 -8.22
N SER A 253 -17.75 5.13 -8.01
CA SER A 253 -18.56 6.05 -7.21
C SER A 253 -18.46 5.69 -5.74
N ALA A 254 -18.32 4.39 -5.44
CA ALA A 254 -18.09 3.86 -4.10
C ALA A 254 -17.19 2.63 -4.14
N CYS A 255 -16.47 2.37 -3.04
CA CYS A 255 -15.62 1.20 -2.86
C CYS A 255 -16.00 0.47 -1.56
N LEU A 256 -16.09 -0.86 -1.64
CA LEU A 256 -16.27 -1.75 -0.48
C LEU A 256 -15.14 -2.78 -0.43
N GLY A 257 -14.74 -3.17 0.77
CA GLY A 257 -13.77 -4.25 0.99
C GLY A 257 -13.64 -4.59 2.46
N LEU A 258 -12.80 -5.56 2.80
CA LEU A 258 -12.62 -6.00 4.18
C LEU A 258 -11.37 -5.39 4.86
N GLY A 259 -10.38 -4.93 4.10
CA GLY A 259 -9.15 -4.35 4.66
C GLY A 259 -8.07 -4.07 3.62
N SER A 260 -8.45 -4.05 2.34
CA SER A 260 -7.55 -3.73 1.23
C SER A 260 -6.92 -2.34 1.38
N ASP A 261 -5.63 -2.22 1.11
CA ASP A 261 -4.91 -0.94 1.07
C ASP A 261 -5.50 0.01 -0.01
N TRP A 262 -6.16 -0.52 -1.03
CA TRP A 262 -6.86 0.26 -2.05
C TRP A 262 -8.08 1.00 -1.53
N LEU A 263 -8.65 0.58 -0.37
CA LEU A 263 -9.68 1.37 0.31
C LEU A 263 -9.12 2.70 0.79
N LEU A 264 -7.84 2.74 1.22
CA LEU A 264 -7.18 4.00 1.58
C LEU A 264 -7.00 4.90 0.36
N SER A 265 -6.58 4.33 -0.77
CA SER A 265 -6.53 5.06 -2.05
C SER A 265 -7.90 5.62 -2.44
N ALA A 266 -8.96 4.82 -2.29
CA ALA A 266 -10.33 5.26 -2.55
C ALA A 266 -10.73 6.46 -1.67
N VAL A 267 -10.41 6.40 -0.37
CA VAL A 267 -10.67 7.51 0.58
C VAL A 267 -9.98 8.79 0.14
N VAL A 268 -8.66 8.74 -0.11
CA VAL A 268 -7.89 9.93 -0.48
C VAL A 268 -8.26 10.47 -1.87
N TRP A 269 -8.86 9.65 -2.73
CA TRP A 269 -9.42 10.07 -4.01
C TRP A 269 -10.87 10.58 -3.91
N GLY A 270 -11.42 10.67 -2.69
CA GLY A 270 -12.75 11.22 -2.43
C GLY A 270 -13.90 10.29 -2.82
N LYS A 271 -13.68 8.97 -2.80
CA LYS A 271 -14.73 7.98 -3.07
C LYS A 271 -15.51 7.67 -1.80
N SER A 272 -16.83 7.43 -1.92
CA SER A 272 -17.57 6.82 -0.83
C SER A 272 -16.97 5.45 -0.53
N THR A 273 -16.56 5.23 0.72
CA THR A 273 -15.79 4.02 1.06
C THR A 273 -16.37 3.36 2.31
N ALA A 274 -16.50 2.04 2.29
CA ALA A 274 -16.82 1.27 3.48
C ALA A 274 -15.92 0.05 3.64
N VAL A 275 -15.48 -0.16 4.87
CA VAL A 275 -14.79 -1.37 5.34
C VAL A 275 -15.83 -2.29 5.96
N LEU A 276 -16.02 -3.48 5.38
CA LEU A 276 -17.06 -4.40 5.81
C LEU A 276 -16.64 -5.12 7.10
N GLY A 277 -17.31 -4.79 8.21
CA GLY A 277 -17.10 -5.40 9.52
C GLY A 277 -17.85 -6.71 9.76
N ASP A 278 -18.66 -7.19 8.79
CA ASP A 278 -19.51 -8.39 8.94
C ASP A 278 -18.72 -9.66 9.28
N TYR A 279 -17.44 -9.73 8.89
CA TYR A 279 -16.57 -10.90 9.05
C TYR A 279 -15.51 -10.72 10.13
N GLY A 280 -15.65 -9.68 10.94
CA GLY A 280 -14.69 -9.29 11.98
C GLY A 280 -13.53 -8.48 11.41
N ILE A 281 -12.85 -7.80 12.33
CA ILE A 281 -11.70 -6.96 12.01
C ILE A 281 -10.48 -7.76 12.43
N ARG A 282 -9.73 -8.23 11.45
CA ARG A 282 -8.61 -9.13 11.66
C ARG A 282 -7.31 -8.53 11.13
N THR A 283 -6.22 -8.83 11.82
CA THR A 283 -4.86 -8.43 11.43
C THR A 283 -4.48 -8.98 10.06
N GLU A 284 -4.92 -10.20 9.74
CA GLU A 284 -4.64 -10.86 8.46
C GLU A 284 -5.22 -10.11 7.26
N PHE A 285 -6.22 -9.24 7.51
CA PHE A 285 -6.88 -8.42 6.47
C PHE A 285 -6.42 -6.97 6.48
N ASN A 286 -5.43 -6.61 7.31
CA ASN A 286 -5.06 -5.24 7.59
C ASN A 286 -6.23 -4.39 8.18
N GLY A 287 -7.26 -5.08 8.71
CA GLY A 287 -8.47 -4.46 9.25
C GLY A 287 -8.21 -3.42 10.35
N PRO A 288 -7.28 -3.68 11.30
CA PRO A 288 -6.95 -2.72 12.35
C PRO A 288 -6.45 -1.36 11.85
N LEU A 289 -5.94 -1.26 10.62
CA LEU A 289 -5.57 0.01 9.98
C LEU A 289 -6.73 1.01 9.97
N PHE A 290 -7.96 0.50 9.84
CA PHE A 290 -9.17 1.32 9.72
C PHE A 290 -9.85 1.61 11.07
N PHE A 291 -9.27 1.23 12.20
CA PHE A 291 -9.78 1.64 13.51
C PHE A 291 -9.75 3.16 13.66
N GLY A 292 -10.87 3.72 14.15
CA GLY A 292 -11.01 5.17 14.28
C GLY A 292 -11.31 5.92 12.98
N SER A 293 -11.32 5.24 11.83
CA SER A 293 -11.57 5.85 10.53
C SER A 293 -13.00 6.37 10.33
N GLY A 294 -13.99 5.80 11.04
CA GLY A 294 -15.42 6.02 10.78
C GLY A 294 -15.96 5.26 9.55
N LEU A 295 -15.12 4.44 8.88
CA LEU A 295 -15.48 3.76 7.62
C LEU A 295 -16.00 2.34 7.84
N MET A 296 -16.04 1.85 9.08
CA MET A 296 -16.46 0.48 9.39
C MET A 296 -17.96 0.38 9.39
N HIS A 297 -18.51 -0.39 8.46
CA HIS A 297 -19.94 -0.60 8.28
C HIS A 297 -20.25 -2.08 8.10
N ARG A 298 -21.50 -2.47 8.39
CA ARG A 298 -22.01 -3.75 7.92
C ARG A 298 -22.48 -3.59 6.48
N LEU A 299 -22.45 -4.66 5.69
CA LEU A 299 -23.00 -4.61 4.33
C LEU A 299 -24.46 -4.15 4.33
N ALA A 300 -25.24 -4.55 5.34
CA ALA A 300 -26.63 -4.11 5.48
C ALA A 300 -26.78 -2.59 5.63
N ASP A 301 -25.82 -1.90 6.23
CA ASP A 301 -25.82 -0.44 6.40
C ASP A 301 -25.52 0.29 5.07
N CYS A 302 -24.95 -0.41 4.09
CA CYS A 302 -24.67 0.07 2.74
C CYS A 302 -25.84 -0.14 1.75
N LEU A 303 -26.95 -0.75 2.20
CA LEU A 303 -28.08 -1.12 1.35
C LEU A 303 -29.35 -0.36 1.71
N PRO A 304 -30.21 0.00 0.74
CA PRO A 304 -30.01 -0.14 -0.72
C PRO A 304 -28.91 0.82 -1.24
N LEU A 305 -28.22 0.42 -2.32
CA LEU A 305 -27.01 1.11 -2.81
C LEU A 305 -27.26 2.58 -3.17
N ASP A 306 -28.36 2.86 -3.84
CA ASP A 306 -28.74 4.20 -4.33
C ASP A 306 -29.01 5.21 -3.21
N GLN A 307 -29.43 4.74 -2.03
CA GLN A 307 -29.75 5.59 -0.89
C GLN A 307 -28.59 5.69 0.11
N LYS A 308 -27.85 4.60 0.30
CA LYS A 308 -26.87 4.50 1.38
C LYS A 308 -25.45 4.87 0.94
N LEU A 309 -24.98 4.38 -0.20
CA LEU A 309 -23.60 4.62 -0.62
C LEU A 309 -23.25 6.10 -0.83
N PRO A 310 -24.12 6.94 -1.45
CA PRO A 310 -23.85 8.38 -1.58
C PRO A 310 -23.81 9.14 -0.24
N ASN A 311 -24.43 8.56 0.79
CA ASN A 311 -24.58 9.17 2.11
C ASN A 311 -23.71 8.52 3.19
N LEU A 312 -22.74 7.67 2.82
CA LEU A 312 -21.76 7.16 3.77
C LEU A 312 -20.95 8.32 4.36
N PRO A 313 -20.63 8.27 5.66
CA PRO A 313 -19.81 9.29 6.29
C PRO A 313 -18.43 9.34 5.66
N ALA A 314 -17.85 10.53 5.57
CA ALA A 314 -16.47 10.70 5.20
C ALA A 314 -15.55 10.11 6.27
N ALA A 315 -14.33 9.74 5.88
CA ALA A 315 -13.32 9.30 6.82
C ALA A 315 -13.03 10.38 7.87
N ASN A 316 -12.74 9.94 9.10
CA ASN A 316 -12.33 10.83 10.18
C ASN A 316 -11.01 11.55 9.79
N PRO A 317 -10.98 12.88 9.72
CA PRO A 317 -9.77 13.62 9.37
C PRO A 317 -8.60 13.33 10.32
N GLY A 318 -8.85 13.22 11.63
CA GLY A 318 -7.81 12.93 12.62
C GLY A 318 -7.14 11.57 12.35
N TRP A 319 -7.91 10.56 11.96
CA TRP A 319 -7.35 9.27 11.55
C TRP A 319 -6.48 9.37 10.29
N LEU A 320 -6.90 10.16 9.29
CA LEU A 320 -6.07 10.41 8.10
C LEU A 320 -4.77 11.14 8.43
N ASP A 321 -4.83 12.10 9.35
CA ASP A 321 -3.66 12.85 9.81
C ASP A 321 -2.68 11.93 10.55
N ASP A 322 -3.18 11.06 11.43
CA ASP A 322 -2.38 10.06 12.16
C ASP A 322 -1.69 9.06 11.21
N LEU A 323 -2.32 8.75 10.07
CA LEU A 323 -1.71 7.95 9.00
C LEU A 323 -0.65 8.73 8.19
N GLY A 324 -0.61 10.04 8.30
CA GLY A 324 0.34 10.89 7.60
C GLY A 324 -0.20 11.53 6.31
N TRP A 325 -1.51 11.54 6.08
CA TRP A 325 -2.09 12.16 4.88
C TRP A 325 -1.82 13.67 4.78
N ALA A 326 -1.84 14.37 5.91
CA ALA A 326 -1.59 15.82 5.98
C ALA A 326 -0.10 16.22 5.85
N ILE A 327 0.83 15.26 5.79
CA ILE A 327 2.27 15.53 5.71
C ILE A 327 2.66 15.88 4.26
N ALA A 328 2.49 17.14 3.88
CA ALA A 328 2.81 17.61 2.52
C ALA A 328 4.32 17.78 2.27
N ASP A 329 5.12 18.06 3.33
CA ASP A 329 6.56 18.32 3.26
C ASP A 329 7.43 17.08 3.57
N GLY A 330 6.83 15.89 3.55
CA GLY A 330 7.52 14.63 3.88
C GLY A 330 8.82 14.39 3.13
N PRO A 331 8.85 14.51 1.79
CA PRO A 331 10.10 14.37 1.02
C PRO A 331 11.17 15.37 1.42
N GLN A 332 10.81 16.63 1.72
CA GLN A 332 11.76 17.65 2.21
C GLN A 332 12.28 17.29 3.62
N ARG A 333 11.42 16.75 4.49
CA ARG A 333 11.84 16.27 5.82
C ARG A 333 12.86 15.15 5.68
N LEU A 334 12.60 14.18 4.79
CA LEU A 334 13.55 13.10 4.52
C LEU A 334 14.91 13.64 4.08
N LEU A 335 14.94 14.53 3.09
CA LEU A 335 16.20 15.11 2.60
C LEU A 335 16.99 15.81 3.71
N ARG A 336 16.31 16.63 4.53
CA ARG A 336 16.95 17.31 5.68
C ARG A 336 17.51 16.34 6.72
N GLN A 337 16.83 15.20 6.96
CA GLN A 337 17.33 14.20 7.92
C GLN A 337 18.52 13.43 7.35
N VAL A 338 18.50 13.10 6.06
CA VAL A 338 19.66 12.51 5.37
C VAL A 338 20.86 13.46 5.44
N GLU A 339 20.70 14.74 5.13
CA GLU A 339 21.77 15.75 5.22
C GLU A 339 22.36 15.84 6.63
N ARG A 340 21.51 15.79 7.67
CA ARG A 340 21.97 15.79 9.07
C ARG A 340 22.74 14.52 9.45
N GLY A 341 22.36 13.39 8.88
CA GLY A 341 23.05 12.11 9.12
C GLY A 341 24.37 11.99 8.38
N LEU A 342 24.60 12.81 7.35
CA LEU A 342 25.85 12.88 6.60
C LEU A 342 26.84 13.91 7.17
N ALA A 343 26.41 14.83 8.01
CA ALA A 343 27.22 15.87 8.67
C ALA A 343 27.91 15.35 9.94
#